data_4d13678d252d79289f846d50a86bccda
#
_entry.id   4d13678d252d79289f846d50a86bccda
#
_cell.length_a   1.000
_cell.length_b   1.000
_cell.length_c   1.000
_cell.angle_alpha   90.00
_cell.angle_beta   90.00
_cell.angle_gamma   90.00
#
_symmetry.space_group_name_H-M   'P 1'
#
loop_
_entity.id
_entity.type
_entity.pdbx_description
1 polymer ?
#
loop_
_entity_poly.entity_id
_entity_poly.type
_entity_poly.pdbx_seq_one_letter_code
_entity_poly.pdbx_strand_id
1 'polypeptide(L)'
;RQMCIRDRIKAVSRAYPELWLHVDAAYAGVTWSLPEMRDASLDAINEGFDSVSTNLHKWGLVPFESSPTFVRDRMHLAAALTLTPEYLKTKDGDMHPLSDLRNMQVSLGRRFRALKVWFVLRSYGVLGFQQHLRSHISLAQHFADAIVQKGVFELVCPPRWGLVVFRLVGPDHVEKLNRAFQQVLLAHSCDMFLTPTVLPEVGYCFRLALGSPHVQAHHVDRTVRLLHEYAEHVRT
;
A
#
# COMPACT_ATOMS: atom_id res chain seq x y z
N ARG A 1 1.46 -19.82 0.14
CA ARG A 1 2.55 -19.49 -0.82
C ARG A 1 3.42 -18.31 -0.39
N GLN A 2 2.85 -17.24 0.19
CA GLN A 2 3.67 -16.08 0.62
C GLN A 2 4.56 -16.36 1.84
N MET A 3 4.13 -17.20 2.77
CA MET A 3 5.00 -17.68 3.86
C MET A 3 6.26 -18.31 3.31
N CYS A 4 6.12 -19.23 2.34
CA CYS A 4 7.27 -19.88 1.70
C CYS A 4 8.26 -18.90 1.04
N ILE A 5 7.81 -17.75 0.51
CA ILE A 5 8.70 -16.75 -0.11
C ILE A 5 9.56 -16.07 0.96
N ARG A 6 8.98 -15.64 2.07
CA ARG A 6 9.71 -14.94 3.16
C ARG A 6 10.71 -15.90 3.85
N ASP A 7 10.30 -17.15 4.10
CA ASP A 7 11.18 -18.15 4.66
C ASP A 7 12.36 -18.47 3.71
N ARG A 8 12.10 -18.46 2.41
CA ARG A 8 13.18 -18.63 1.41
C ARG A 8 14.12 -17.44 1.36
N ILE A 9 13.60 -16.21 1.42
CA ILE A 9 14.42 -15.00 1.51
C ILE A 9 15.30 -15.06 2.77
N LYS A 10 14.71 -15.41 3.92
CA LYS A 10 15.42 -15.56 5.18
C LYS A 10 16.48 -16.68 5.12
N ALA A 11 16.21 -17.75 4.40
CA ALA A 11 17.21 -18.82 4.20
C ALA A 11 18.38 -18.33 3.34
N VAL A 12 18.13 -17.57 2.29
CA VAL A 12 19.18 -16.93 1.47
C VAL A 12 20.00 -15.94 2.29
N SER A 13 19.36 -15.08 3.08
CA SER A 13 20.07 -14.07 3.89
C SER A 13 21.01 -14.67 4.93
N ARG A 14 20.75 -15.89 5.41
CA ARG A 14 21.67 -16.61 6.30
C ARG A 14 23.02 -16.95 5.64
N ALA A 15 23.02 -17.15 4.32
CA ALA A 15 24.23 -17.37 3.54
C ALA A 15 24.97 -16.07 3.19
N TYR A 16 24.31 -14.95 3.34
CA TYR A 16 24.82 -13.61 3.01
C TYR A 16 24.46 -12.63 4.15
N PRO A 17 25.16 -12.70 5.29
CA PRO A 17 24.83 -11.92 6.50
C PRO A 17 25.00 -10.42 6.33
N GLU A 18 25.70 -9.97 5.29
CA GLU A 18 25.86 -8.56 4.93
C GLU A 18 24.64 -7.95 4.25
N LEU A 19 23.68 -8.74 3.82
CA LEU A 19 22.47 -8.24 3.17
C LEU A 19 21.54 -7.56 4.17
N TRP A 20 21.13 -6.34 3.83
CA TRP A 20 20.07 -5.64 4.53
C TRP A 20 18.71 -6.06 3.96
N LEU A 21 17.88 -6.69 4.78
CA LEU A 21 16.54 -7.09 4.40
C LEU A 21 15.52 -6.02 4.76
N HIS A 22 14.91 -5.43 3.73
CA HIS A 22 13.86 -4.44 3.87
C HIS A 22 12.49 -4.97 3.43
N VAL A 23 11.46 -4.65 4.20
CA VAL A 23 10.06 -4.90 3.81
C VAL A 23 9.41 -3.59 3.39
N ASP A 24 9.12 -3.45 2.10
CA ASP A 24 8.23 -2.41 1.62
C ASP A 24 6.78 -2.82 1.88
N ALA A 25 6.22 -2.32 2.96
CA ALA A 25 4.82 -2.49 3.33
C ALA A 25 4.03 -1.18 3.13
N ALA A 26 4.40 -0.39 2.12
CA ALA A 26 3.90 0.95 1.89
C ALA A 26 2.37 1.04 1.89
N TYR A 27 1.67 0.08 1.29
CA TYR A 27 0.21 0.04 1.29
C TYR A 27 -0.35 -0.80 2.43
N ALA A 28 0.08 -2.05 2.54
CA ALA A 28 -0.54 -3.03 3.42
C ALA A 28 -0.03 -3.02 4.87
N GLY A 29 1.05 -2.31 5.18
CA GLY A 29 1.62 -2.29 6.53
C GLY A 29 0.64 -1.81 7.61
N VAL A 30 -0.30 -0.94 7.26
CA VAL A 30 -1.36 -0.50 8.17
C VAL A 30 -2.30 -1.64 8.63
N THR A 31 -2.41 -2.72 7.84
CA THR A 31 -3.27 -3.87 8.19
C THR A 31 -2.75 -4.65 9.39
N TRP A 32 -1.50 -4.50 9.78
CA TRP A 32 -0.98 -5.10 11.01
C TRP A 32 -1.56 -4.48 12.28
N SER A 33 -2.27 -3.36 12.17
CA SER A 33 -3.11 -2.86 13.28
C SER A 33 -4.30 -3.78 13.57
N LEU A 34 -4.72 -4.62 12.60
CA LEU A 34 -5.78 -5.62 12.73
C LEU A 34 -5.20 -6.92 13.32
N PRO A 35 -5.65 -7.37 14.50
CA PRO A 35 -5.14 -8.61 15.10
C PRO A 35 -5.25 -9.82 14.17
N GLU A 36 -6.35 -9.93 13.42
CA GLU A 36 -6.63 -11.01 12.48
C GLU A 36 -5.70 -11.05 11.25
N MET A 37 -4.98 -9.95 10.98
CA MET A 37 -4.01 -9.84 9.87
C MET A 37 -2.55 -10.07 10.32
N ARG A 38 -2.34 -10.33 11.61
CA ARG A 38 -1.04 -10.66 12.19
C ARG A 38 -0.79 -12.15 12.07
N ASP A 39 -0.52 -12.58 10.87
CA ASP A 39 -0.19 -13.98 10.56
C ASP A 39 1.30 -14.28 10.79
N ALA A 40 1.68 -15.55 10.57
CA ALA A 40 3.08 -16.00 10.67
C ALA A 40 4.05 -15.20 9.76
N SER A 41 3.53 -14.41 8.82
CA SER A 41 4.36 -13.56 7.99
C SER A 41 4.91 -12.34 8.74
N LEU A 42 4.18 -11.83 9.73
CA LEU A 42 4.66 -10.78 10.61
C LEU A 42 5.75 -11.32 11.55
N ASP A 43 5.58 -12.56 12.04
CA ASP A 43 6.59 -13.21 12.87
C ASP A 43 7.91 -13.38 12.10
N ALA A 44 7.85 -13.86 10.85
CA ALA A 44 9.01 -13.97 9.99
C ALA A 44 9.72 -12.63 9.75
N ILE A 45 8.96 -11.53 9.63
CA ILE A 45 9.51 -10.17 9.51
C ILE A 45 10.21 -9.77 10.81
N ASN A 46 9.56 -9.95 11.95
CA ASN A 46 10.12 -9.62 13.26
C ASN A 46 11.40 -10.37 13.57
N GLU A 47 11.51 -11.61 13.10
CA GLU A 47 12.68 -12.45 13.35
C GLU A 47 13.86 -12.23 12.40
N GLY A 48 13.60 -11.83 11.16
CA GLY A 48 14.61 -11.92 10.10
C GLY A 48 14.82 -10.72 9.21
N PHE A 49 14.09 -9.61 9.41
CA PHE A 49 14.25 -8.42 8.57
C PHE A 49 14.81 -7.24 9.36
N ASP A 50 15.63 -6.41 8.70
CA ASP A 50 16.34 -5.29 9.33
C ASP A 50 15.50 -4.03 9.38
N SER A 51 14.61 -3.84 8.42
CA SER A 51 13.74 -2.68 8.38
C SER A 51 12.41 -2.93 7.69
N VAL A 52 11.43 -2.10 8.05
CA VAL A 52 10.08 -2.10 7.46
C VAL A 52 9.64 -0.65 7.25
N SER A 53 9.05 -0.36 6.09
CA SER A 53 8.39 0.92 5.86
C SER A 53 6.91 0.74 5.56
N THR A 54 6.09 1.73 5.98
CA THR A 54 4.68 1.83 5.61
C THR A 54 4.32 3.27 5.31
N ASN A 55 3.37 3.50 4.39
CA ASN A 55 2.95 4.83 4.00
C ASN A 55 1.58 5.13 4.60
N LEU A 56 1.55 5.86 5.70
CA LEU A 56 0.29 6.25 6.35
C LEU A 56 -0.57 7.17 5.48
N HIS A 57 0.04 7.86 4.52
CA HIS A 57 -0.66 8.69 3.54
C HIS A 57 -1.32 7.91 2.39
N LYS A 58 -1.14 6.57 2.31
CA LYS A 58 -1.84 5.73 1.33
C LYS A 58 -3.18 5.24 1.89
N TRP A 59 -3.14 4.46 2.96
CA TRP A 59 -4.33 3.86 3.55
C TRP A 59 -4.46 4.10 5.06
N GLY A 60 -3.56 4.91 5.61
CA GLY A 60 -3.49 5.19 7.05
C GLY A 60 -4.14 6.50 7.47
N LEU A 61 -5.02 7.10 6.65
CA LEU A 61 -5.78 8.32 6.96
C LEU A 61 -4.95 9.59 7.16
N VAL A 62 -3.63 9.53 7.02
CA VAL A 62 -2.73 10.68 7.22
C VAL A 62 -2.57 11.44 5.90
N PRO A 63 -2.73 12.78 5.89
CA PRO A 63 -2.47 13.56 4.68
C PRO A 63 -1.03 13.40 4.16
N PHE A 64 -0.86 13.51 2.86
CA PHE A 64 0.44 13.39 2.19
C PHE A 64 1.43 14.41 2.78
N GLU A 65 2.64 14.06 3.10
CA GLU A 65 3.30 12.75 3.09
C GLU A 65 3.59 12.28 4.51
N SER A 66 3.54 10.96 4.75
CA SER A 66 3.99 10.36 6.00
C SER A 66 4.34 8.89 5.77
N SER A 67 5.60 8.53 5.96
CA SER A 67 6.12 7.17 5.76
C SER A 67 7.01 6.78 6.94
N PRO A 68 6.44 6.26 8.03
CA PRO A 68 7.23 5.69 9.10
C PRO A 68 8.09 4.54 8.59
N THR A 69 9.35 4.55 9.02
CA THR A 69 10.30 3.47 8.80
C THR A 69 10.75 2.94 10.15
N PHE A 70 10.60 1.64 10.34
CA PHE A 70 11.04 0.94 11.54
C PHE A 70 12.32 0.20 11.20
N VAL A 71 13.32 0.31 12.04
CA VAL A 71 14.61 -0.37 11.89
C VAL A 71 14.91 -1.20 13.13
N ARG A 72 15.51 -2.35 12.94
CA ARG A 72 15.89 -3.25 14.03
C ARG A 72 16.94 -2.63 14.91
N ASP A 73 18.00 -2.10 14.29
CA ASP A 73 19.10 -1.44 14.97
C ASP A 73 19.27 -0.01 14.43
N ARG A 74 18.96 0.95 15.29
CA ARG A 74 19.07 2.38 14.97
C ARG A 74 20.53 2.84 14.88
N MET A 75 21.47 2.14 15.52
CA MET A 75 22.89 2.47 15.44
C MET A 75 23.45 2.20 14.04
N HIS A 76 23.04 1.11 13.40
CA HIS A 76 23.42 0.83 12.01
C HIS A 76 22.92 1.92 11.06
N LEU A 77 21.67 2.37 11.24
CA LEU A 77 21.14 3.47 10.44
C LEU A 77 21.90 4.77 10.67
N ALA A 78 22.15 5.11 11.92
CA ALA A 78 22.92 6.31 12.28
C ALA A 78 24.35 6.25 11.73
N ALA A 79 25.03 5.11 11.84
CA ALA A 79 26.38 4.94 11.31
C ALA A 79 26.45 5.14 9.78
N ALA A 80 25.41 4.71 9.06
CA ALA A 80 25.35 4.85 7.61
C ALA A 80 25.04 6.29 7.14
N LEU A 81 24.31 7.08 7.93
CA LEU A 81 23.78 8.38 7.53
C LEU A 81 24.46 9.58 8.23
N THR A 82 25.24 9.33 9.28
CA THR A 82 25.89 10.40 10.02
C THR A 82 27.00 11.06 9.19
N LEU A 83 26.86 12.36 9.01
CA LEU A 83 27.91 13.24 8.52
C LEU A 83 28.21 14.28 9.63
N THR A 84 29.45 14.32 10.11
CA THR A 84 29.88 15.20 11.20
C THR A 84 30.92 16.21 10.75
N PRO A 85 30.59 17.17 9.85
CA PRO A 85 31.46 18.31 9.61
C PRO A 85 31.58 19.15 10.89
N GLU A 86 32.70 19.88 11.07
CA GLU A 86 33.02 20.63 12.29
C GLU A 86 31.89 21.55 12.77
N TYR A 87 31.18 22.22 11.84
CA TYR A 87 30.11 23.15 12.18
C TYR A 87 28.82 22.49 12.70
N LEU A 88 28.70 21.15 12.57
CA LEU A 88 27.56 20.37 13.06
C LEU A 88 27.87 19.58 14.34
N LYS A 89 29.11 19.62 14.82
CA LYS A 89 29.51 18.95 16.07
C LYS A 89 28.82 19.60 17.26
N THR A 90 28.16 18.81 18.07
CA THR A 90 27.56 19.18 19.34
C THR A 90 27.98 18.18 20.39
N LYS A 91 28.26 18.65 21.64
CA LYS A 91 28.68 17.74 22.73
C LYS A 91 27.70 16.56 22.90
N ASP A 92 26.43 16.82 22.86
CA ASP A 92 25.38 15.78 23.04
C ASP A 92 25.22 14.88 21.81
N GLY A 93 25.34 15.43 20.60
CA GLY A 93 25.24 14.67 19.36
C GLY A 93 26.40 13.73 19.11
N ASP A 94 27.59 14.11 19.54
CA ASP A 94 28.80 13.28 19.42
C ASP A 94 28.83 12.16 20.46
N MET A 95 28.33 12.42 21.69
CA MET A 95 28.22 11.40 22.73
C MET A 95 27.03 10.45 22.59
N HIS A 96 25.94 10.94 22.00
CA HIS A 96 24.68 10.19 21.81
C HIS A 96 24.17 10.31 20.38
N PRO A 97 24.73 9.58 19.40
CA PRO A 97 24.35 9.69 17.98
C PRO A 97 22.84 9.52 17.68
N LEU A 98 22.12 8.82 18.55
CA LEU A 98 20.69 8.61 18.42
C LEU A 98 19.83 9.76 18.98
N SER A 99 20.41 10.72 19.69
CA SER A 99 19.69 11.88 20.21
C SER A 99 19.44 12.94 19.14
N ASP A 100 20.30 12.99 18.12
CA ASP A 100 20.17 13.92 17.01
C ASP A 100 19.51 13.22 15.80
N LEU A 101 18.30 13.64 15.48
CA LEU A 101 17.51 13.04 14.40
C LEU A 101 18.13 13.22 13.01
N ARG A 102 19.04 14.17 12.80
CA ARG A 102 19.79 14.34 11.55
C ARG A 102 20.62 13.09 11.21
N ASN A 103 21.11 12.38 12.22
CA ASN A 103 21.93 11.18 12.05
C ASN A 103 21.13 9.96 11.53
N MET A 104 19.80 10.04 11.48
CA MET A 104 18.93 8.96 11.01
C MET A 104 18.19 9.32 9.72
N GLN A 105 18.68 10.29 8.96
CA GLN A 105 18.06 10.75 7.73
C GLN A 105 19.08 11.34 6.76
N VAL A 106 18.73 11.46 5.49
CA VAL A 106 19.59 12.06 4.46
C VAL A 106 19.60 13.60 4.59
N SER A 107 18.44 14.20 4.82
CA SER A 107 18.31 15.67 4.92
C SER A 107 18.67 16.16 6.31
N LEU A 108 19.35 17.31 6.40
CA LEU A 108 19.70 17.95 7.68
C LEU A 108 18.47 18.28 8.53
N GLY A 109 17.41 18.77 7.90
CA GLY A 109 16.14 19.06 8.55
C GLY A 109 14.95 18.63 7.70
N ARG A 110 13.80 18.45 8.34
CA ARG A 110 12.54 18.10 7.66
C ARG A 110 11.31 18.51 8.47
N ARG A 111 10.16 18.47 7.82
CA ARG A 111 8.87 18.78 8.45
C ARG A 111 8.58 17.90 9.66
N PHE A 112 7.88 18.44 10.64
CA PHE A 112 7.37 17.70 11.80
C PHE A 112 6.13 16.87 11.39
N ARG A 113 6.35 15.77 10.67
CA ARG A 113 5.29 14.89 10.17
C ARG A 113 4.58 14.10 11.26
N ALA A 114 5.22 13.90 12.40
CA ALA A 114 4.63 13.14 13.50
C ALA A 114 3.39 13.79 14.08
N LEU A 115 3.26 15.13 14.02
CA LEU A 115 2.10 15.83 14.56
C LEU A 115 0.80 15.42 13.87
N LYS A 116 0.77 15.34 12.54
CA LYS A 116 -0.44 14.91 11.81
C LYS A 116 -0.77 13.43 12.03
N VAL A 117 0.23 12.58 12.24
CA VAL A 117 0.04 11.18 12.64
C VAL A 117 -0.65 11.12 14.00
N TRP A 118 -0.15 11.92 14.96
CA TRP A 118 -0.74 12.00 16.30
C TRP A 118 -2.20 12.45 16.26
N PHE A 119 -2.53 13.49 15.48
CA PHE A 119 -3.91 13.95 15.34
C PHE A 119 -4.83 12.87 14.78
N VAL A 120 -4.41 12.16 13.73
CA VAL A 120 -5.20 11.06 13.16
C VAL A 120 -5.42 9.95 14.18
N LEU A 121 -4.36 9.48 14.84
CA LEU A 121 -4.47 8.41 15.83
C LEU A 121 -5.31 8.82 17.05
N ARG A 122 -5.24 10.09 17.47
CA ARG A 122 -6.09 10.61 18.57
C ARG A 122 -7.55 10.74 18.15
N SER A 123 -7.83 11.15 16.92
CA SER A 123 -9.20 11.36 16.43
C SER A 123 -9.93 10.04 16.20
N TYR A 124 -9.29 9.07 15.59
CA TYR A 124 -9.93 7.78 15.27
C TYR A 124 -9.79 6.76 16.41
N GLY A 125 -8.73 6.83 17.18
CA GLY A 125 -8.34 5.77 18.12
C GLY A 125 -8.01 4.46 17.41
N VAL A 126 -7.64 3.44 18.17
CA VAL A 126 -7.32 2.12 17.61
C VAL A 126 -8.55 1.48 16.97
N LEU A 127 -9.69 1.52 17.65
CA LEU A 127 -10.93 0.88 17.19
C LEU A 127 -11.46 1.53 15.91
N GLY A 128 -11.50 2.88 15.84
CA GLY A 128 -11.96 3.59 14.65
C GLY A 128 -11.04 3.36 13.46
N PHE A 129 -9.72 3.31 13.67
CA PHE A 129 -8.76 2.98 12.62
C PHE A 129 -8.94 1.55 12.10
N GLN A 130 -9.12 0.57 13.00
CA GLN A 130 -9.41 -0.81 12.63
C GLN A 130 -10.73 -0.95 11.87
N GLN A 131 -11.78 -0.25 12.32
CA GLN A 131 -13.09 -0.25 11.66
C GLN A 131 -13.00 0.31 10.23
N HIS A 132 -12.24 1.39 10.04
CA HIS A 132 -11.97 1.95 8.71
C HIS A 132 -11.35 0.91 7.77
N LEU A 133 -10.31 0.20 8.20
CA LEU A 133 -9.67 -0.84 7.40
C LEU A 133 -10.61 -2.01 7.08
N ARG A 134 -11.36 -2.50 8.07
CA ARG A 134 -12.33 -3.60 7.88
C ARG A 134 -13.44 -3.20 6.91
N SER A 135 -13.95 -1.98 7.01
CA SER A 135 -14.95 -1.45 6.10
C SER A 135 -14.46 -1.46 4.66
N HIS A 136 -13.22 -1.00 4.41
CA HIS A 136 -12.65 -1.00 3.07
C HIS A 136 -12.39 -2.41 2.53
N ILE A 137 -11.99 -3.35 3.38
CA ILE A 137 -11.84 -4.78 2.99
C ILE A 137 -13.20 -5.34 2.57
N SER A 138 -14.25 -5.06 3.35
CA SER A 138 -15.62 -5.49 3.04
C SER A 138 -16.14 -4.85 1.75
N LEU A 139 -15.91 -3.56 1.54
CA LEU A 139 -16.32 -2.85 0.32
C LEU A 139 -15.56 -3.34 -0.92
N ALA A 140 -14.29 -3.73 -0.78
CA ALA A 140 -13.52 -4.33 -1.87
C ALA A 140 -14.09 -5.71 -2.27
N GLN A 141 -14.49 -6.51 -1.28
CA GLN A 141 -15.17 -7.78 -1.54
C GLN A 141 -16.54 -7.55 -2.21
N HIS A 142 -17.33 -6.61 -1.69
CA HIS A 142 -18.60 -6.23 -2.29
C HIS A 142 -18.47 -5.81 -3.77
N PHE A 143 -17.47 -4.97 -4.07
CA PHE A 143 -17.17 -4.60 -5.46
C PHE A 143 -16.82 -5.82 -6.31
N ALA A 144 -15.94 -6.69 -5.81
CA ALA A 144 -15.48 -7.86 -6.53
C ALA A 144 -16.62 -8.82 -6.87
N ASP A 145 -17.53 -9.03 -5.92
CA ASP A 145 -18.70 -9.89 -6.12
C ASP A 145 -19.69 -9.28 -7.14
N ALA A 146 -19.91 -7.96 -7.04
CA ALA A 146 -20.87 -7.27 -7.91
C ALA A 146 -20.37 -7.11 -9.35
N ILE A 147 -19.07 -6.83 -9.56
CA ILE A 147 -18.55 -6.53 -10.90
C ILE A 147 -18.58 -7.73 -11.85
N VAL A 148 -18.48 -8.94 -11.32
CA VAL A 148 -18.46 -10.17 -12.12
C VAL A 148 -19.85 -10.74 -12.44
N GLN A 149 -20.92 -10.26 -11.78
CA GLN A 149 -22.26 -10.86 -11.88
C GLN A 149 -22.81 -10.93 -13.30
N LYS A 150 -22.53 -9.95 -14.14
CA LYS A 150 -23.01 -9.89 -15.52
C LYS A 150 -22.09 -10.60 -16.54
N GLY A 151 -20.99 -11.20 -16.11
CA GLY A 151 -20.02 -11.85 -16.99
C GLY A 151 -19.29 -10.91 -17.98
N VAL A 152 -19.37 -9.59 -17.75
CA VAL A 152 -18.70 -8.56 -18.56
C VAL A 152 -17.25 -8.37 -18.11
N PHE A 153 -17.02 -8.51 -16.83
CA PHE A 153 -15.72 -8.40 -16.18
C PHE A 153 -15.33 -9.70 -15.50
N GLU A 154 -14.03 -9.92 -15.38
CA GLU A 154 -13.43 -10.98 -14.57
C GLU A 154 -12.43 -10.40 -13.57
N LEU A 155 -12.25 -11.09 -12.45
CA LEU A 155 -11.18 -10.80 -11.51
C LEU A 155 -9.89 -11.43 -12.00
N VAL A 156 -8.82 -10.64 -12.03
CA VAL A 156 -7.47 -11.13 -12.38
C VAL A 156 -6.87 -11.98 -11.24
N CYS A 157 -7.19 -11.63 -10.01
CA CYS A 157 -6.83 -12.37 -8.82
C CYS A 157 -7.88 -12.14 -7.72
N PRO A 158 -7.94 -12.99 -6.69
CA PRO A 158 -8.81 -12.75 -5.53
C PRO A 158 -8.57 -11.37 -4.93
N PRO A 159 -9.61 -10.65 -4.47
CA PRO A 159 -9.49 -9.38 -3.79
C PRO A 159 -8.52 -9.49 -2.62
N ARG A 160 -7.73 -8.44 -2.42
CA ARG A 160 -6.80 -8.44 -1.31
C ARG A 160 -6.79 -7.08 -0.62
N TRP A 161 -7.10 -7.08 0.68
CA TRP A 161 -7.27 -5.86 1.47
C TRP A 161 -8.31 -4.93 0.84
N GLY A 162 -8.01 -3.66 0.61
CA GLY A 162 -8.86 -2.71 -0.11
C GLY A 162 -8.61 -2.65 -1.61
N LEU A 163 -8.00 -3.70 -2.22
CA LEU A 163 -7.60 -3.73 -3.63
C LEU A 163 -8.37 -4.81 -4.40
N VAL A 164 -8.87 -4.43 -5.59
CA VAL A 164 -9.44 -5.36 -6.56
C VAL A 164 -8.80 -5.12 -7.91
N VAL A 165 -8.35 -6.20 -8.56
CA VAL A 165 -7.78 -6.16 -9.91
C VAL A 165 -8.71 -6.92 -10.84
N PHE A 166 -9.18 -6.26 -11.88
CA PHE A 166 -10.19 -6.79 -12.79
C PHE A 166 -9.94 -6.31 -14.24
N ARG A 167 -10.57 -6.96 -15.20
CA ARG A 167 -10.54 -6.57 -16.60
C ARG A 167 -11.83 -6.97 -17.32
N LEU A 168 -12.07 -6.41 -18.50
CA LEU A 168 -13.11 -6.87 -19.40
C LEU A 168 -12.79 -8.27 -19.94
N VAL A 169 -13.82 -9.09 -20.03
CA VAL A 169 -13.75 -10.40 -20.68
C VAL A 169 -13.99 -10.24 -22.18
N GLY A 170 -13.19 -10.93 -23.00
CA GLY A 170 -13.37 -10.98 -24.44
C GLY A 170 -12.78 -12.26 -25.03
N PRO A 171 -13.31 -12.76 -26.17
CA PRO A 171 -12.82 -14.00 -26.78
C PRO A 171 -11.41 -13.84 -27.38
N ASP A 172 -11.14 -12.69 -27.99
CA ASP A 172 -9.87 -12.35 -28.65
C ASP A 172 -9.45 -10.93 -28.32
N HIS A 173 -8.13 -10.67 -28.39
CA HIS A 173 -7.57 -9.32 -28.20
C HIS A 173 -7.96 -8.59 -26.90
N VAL A 174 -8.07 -9.33 -25.78
CA VAL A 174 -8.46 -8.80 -24.46
C VAL A 174 -7.66 -7.53 -24.08
N GLU A 175 -6.39 -7.48 -24.44
CA GLU A 175 -5.56 -6.29 -24.19
C GLU A 175 -6.04 -5.07 -24.99
N LYS A 176 -6.34 -5.23 -26.27
CA LYS A 176 -6.87 -4.16 -27.12
C LYS A 176 -8.22 -3.65 -26.62
N LEU A 177 -9.10 -4.56 -26.21
CA LEU A 177 -10.40 -4.25 -25.63
C LEU A 177 -10.25 -3.42 -24.34
N ASN A 178 -9.38 -3.84 -23.44
CA ASN A 178 -9.16 -3.12 -22.17
C ASN A 178 -8.47 -1.77 -22.39
N ARG A 179 -7.61 -1.63 -23.38
CA ARG A 179 -7.02 -0.33 -23.77
C ARG A 179 -8.09 0.61 -24.35
N ALA A 180 -9.01 0.10 -25.19
CA ALA A 180 -10.14 0.88 -25.69
C ALA A 180 -11.06 1.33 -24.54
N PHE A 181 -11.35 0.43 -23.60
CA PHE A 181 -12.12 0.76 -22.41
C PHE A 181 -11.47 1.86 -21.57
N GLN A 182 -10.13 1.86 -21.45
CA GLN A 182 -9.43 2.95 -20.78
C GLN A 182 -9.67 4.31 -21.44
N GLN A 183 -9.77 4.38 -22.77
CA GLN A 183 -10.09 5.65 -23.45
C GLN A 183 -11.49 6.14 -23.11
N VAL A 184 -12.47 5.23 -23.01
CA VAL A 184 -13.82 5.57 -22.56
C VAL A 184 -13.81 6.10 -21.13
N LEU A 185 -13.10 5.43 -20.22
CA LEU A 185 -12.95 5.89 -18.83
C LEU A 185 -12.29 7.26 -18.72
N LEU A 186 -11.28 7.55 -19.56
CA LEU A 186 -10.63 8.86 -19.59
C LEU A 186 -11.57 9.96 -20.10
N ALA A 187 -12.43 9.66 -21.08
CA ALA A 187 -13.43 10.59 -21.54
C ALA A 187 -14.48 10.92 -20.47
N HIS A 188 -14.70 9.99 -19.53
CA HIS A 188 -15.63 10.15 -18.40
C HIS A 188 -14.90 10.33 -17.05
N SER A 189 -13.71 10.91 -17.06
CA SER A 189 -12.85 11.06 -15.88
C SER A 189 -13.46 11.93 -14.76
N CYS A 190 -14.49 12.70 -15.05
CA CYS A 190 -15.26 13.44 -14.04
C CYS A 190 -16.15 12.53 -13.17
N ASP A 191 -16.55 11.35 -13.68
CA ASP A 191 -17.39 10.42 -12.95
C ASP A 191 -16.60 9.46 -12.07
N MET A 192 -15.48 8.97 -12.60
CA MET A 192 -14.59 8.08 -11.89
C MET A 192 -13.17 8.11 -12.46
N PHE A 193 -12.21 7.73 -11.65
CA PHE A 193 -10.84 7.52 -12.07
C PHE A 193 -10.33 6.15 -11.60
N LEU A 194 -9.88 5.33 -12.54
CA LEU A 194 -9.27 4.03 -12.28
C LEU A 194 -7.84 4.00 -12.80
N THR A 195 -6.97 3.35 -12.06
CA THR A 195 -5.57 3.19 -12.45
C THR A 195 -5.42 1.93 -13.30
N PRO A 196 -5.02 2.04 -14.59
CA PRO A 196 -4.64 0.87 -15.37
C PRO A 196 -3.31 0.31 -14.89
N THR A 197 -3.10 -0.96 -15.13
CA THR A 197 -1.82 -1.64 -14.89
C THR A 197 -1.61 -2.74 -15.91
N VAL A 198 -0.36 -3.11 -16.13
CA VAL A 198 0.01 -4.27 -16.97
C VAL A 198 0.71 -5.27 -16.05
N LEU A 199 0.11 -6.45 -15.92
CA LEU A 199 0.69 -7.53 -15.14
C LEU A 199 1.34 -8.55 -16.06
N PRO A 200 2.52 -9.09 -15.69
CA PRO A 200 3.14 -10.19 -16.43
C PRO A 200 2.14 -11.34 -16.58
N GLU A 201 2.13 -11.98 -17.75
CA GLU A 201 1.27 -13.13 -18.11
C GLU A 201 -0.25 -12.85 -18.15
N VAL A 202 -0.70 -11.71 -17.63
CA VAL A 202 -2.12 -11.31 -17.60
C VAL A 202 -2.42 -10.24 -18.65
N GLY A 203 -1.52 -9.28 -18.85
CA GLY A 203 -1.70 -8.14 -19.72
C GLY A 203 -2.39 -6.95 -19.04
N TYR A 204 -3.12 -6.17 -19.82
CA TYR A 204 -3.73 -4.92 -19.40
C TYR A 204 -4.97 -5.15 -18.52
N CYS A 205 -5.01 -4.53 -17.36
CA CYS A 205 -6.10 -4.63 -16.40
C CYS A 205 -6.26 -3.33 -15.59
N PHE A 206 -7.32 -3.26 -14.78
CA PHE A 206 -7.65 -2.11 -13.95
C PHE A 206 -7.52 -2.46 -12.48
N ARG A 207 -7.17 -1.47 -11.68
CA ARG A 207 -7.08 -1.58 -10.24
C ARG A 207 -8.03 -0.61 -9.56
N LEU A 208 -8.97 -1.13 -8.79
CA LEU A 208 -9.71 -0.37 -7.80
C LEU A 208 -8.91 -0.41 -6.49
N ALA A 209 -8.66 0.77 -5.90
CA ALA A 209 -8.05 0.92 -4.60
C ALA A 209 -8.96 1.78 -3.71
N LEU A 210 -9.48 1.18 -2.65
CA LEU A 210 -10.28 1.89 -1.65
C LEU A 210 -9.35 2.53 -0.62
N GLY A 211 -9.54 3.83 -0.37
CA GLY A 211 -8.64 4.58 0.53
C GLY A 211 -9.28 5.83 1.15
N SER A 212 -10.37 6.35 0.56
CA SER A 212 -11.05 7.52 1.10
C SER A 212 -11.88 7.18 2.33
N PRO A 213 -11.78 7.95 3.44
CA PRO A 213 -12.59 7.74 4.63
C PRO A 213 -14.10 7.92 4.40
N HIS A 214 -14.48 8.51 3.27
CA HIS A 214 -15.88 8.82 2.94
C HIS A 214 -16.53 7.79 2.01
N VAL A 215 -15.79 6.78 1.57
CA VAL A 215 -16.36 5.75 0.67
C VAL A 215 -17.37 4.89 1.43
N GLN A 216 -18.51 4.64 0.78
CA GLN A 216 -19.64 3.86 1.29
C GLN A 216 -20.13 2.89 0.22
N ALA A 217 -20.99 1.93 0.59
CA ALA A 217 -21.52 0.92 -0.32
C ALA A 217 -22.17 1.52 -1.59
N HIS A 218 -22.97 2.58 -1.44
CA HIS A 218 -23.64 3.21 -2.60
C HIS A 218 -22.65 3.82 -3.61
N HIS A 219 -21.44 4.25 -3.18
CA HIS A 219 -20.39 4.69 -4.10
C HIS A 219 -19.83 3.51 -4.89
N VAL A 220 -19.68 2.35 -4.24
CA VAL A 220 -19.24 1.10 -4.88
C VAL A 220 -20.29 0.65 -5.90
N ASP A 221 -21.57 0.63 -5.52
CA ASP A 221 -22.68 0.26 -6.40
C ASP A 221 -22.79 1.17 -7.63
N ARG A 222 -22.62 2.49 -7.40
CA ARG A 222 -22.56 3.46 -8.51
C ARG A 222 -21.38 3.16 -9.44
N THR A 223 -20.22 2.86 -8.89
CA THR A 223 -19.02 2.55 -9.68
C THR A 223 -19.23 1.30 -10.53
N VAL A 224 -19.78 0.22 -9.96
CA VAL A 224 -20.09 -1.01 -10.69
C VAL A 224 -21.06 -0.73 -11.84
N ARG A 225 -22.13 0.03 -11.58
CA ARG A 225 -23.12 0.39 -12.60
C ARG A 225 -22.48 1.16 -13.78
N LEU A 226 -21.71 2.20 -13.49
CA LEU A 226 -21.03 3.01 -14.50
C LEU A 226 -20.01 2.19 -15.31
N LEU A 227 -19.28 1.30 -14.67
CA LEU A 227 -18.33 0.43 -15.37
C LEU A 227 -19.05 -0.50 -16.36
N HIS A 228 -20.21 -1.04 -15.99
CA HIS A 228 -21.00 -1.85 -16.92
C HIS A 228 -21.55 -1.01 -18.08
N GLU A 229 -22.08 0.18 -17.80
CA GLU A 229 -22.57 1.11 -18.81
C GLU A 229 -21.48 1.48 -19.82
N TYR A 230 -20.30 1.87 -19.33
CA TYR A 230 -19.17 2.25 -20.20
C TYR A 230 -18.57 1.06 -20.95
N ALA A 231 -18.68 -0.16 -20.43
CA ALA A 231 -18.24 -1.36 -21.13
C ALA A 231 -19.06 -1.64 -22.39
N GLU A 232 -20.32 -1.22 -22.43
CA GLU A 232 -21.18 -1.35 -23.62
C GLU A 232 -20.61 -0.59 -24.82
N HIS A 233 -19.97 0.57 -24.61
CA HIS A 233 -19.38 1.41 -25.66
C HIS A 233 -18.17 0.78 -26.38
N VAL A 234 -17.60 -0.28 -25.87
CA VAL A 234 -16.43 -0.93 -26.46
C VAL A 234 -16.67 -2.38 -26.88
N ARG A 235 -17.87 -2.92 -26.58
CA ARG A 235 -18.28 -4.29 -26.92
C ARG A 235 -19.23 -4.36 -28.12
N THR A 236 -19.76 -3.20 -28.53
CA THR A 236 -20.52 -3.03 -29.78
C THR A 236 -19.55 -2.78 -30.94
#